data_b323c0eff53b633c82499ff8bd2cff69
#
_entry.id   b323c0eff53b633c82499ff8bd2cff69
#
_cell.length_a   1.000
_cell.length_b   1.000
_cell.length_c   1.000
_cell.angle_alpha   90.00
_cell.angle_beta   90.00
_cell.angle_gamma   90.00
#
_symmetry.space_group_name_H-M   'P 1'
#
loop_
_entity.id
_entity.type
_entity.pdbx_description
1 polymer ?
#
loop_
_entity_poly.entity_id
_entity_poly.type
_entity_poly.pdbx_seq_one_letter_code
_entity_poly.pdbx_strand_id
1 'polypeptide(L)'
;APFVNAEETEYLVIEDKFPNGRPELEKGGLIFTTRETVDKVEKMKVCTCLNPLHTALAVFGCLLDYNLISAEMKNETLVKLVEGIGYKEGLPVVVNPGILDPKEFIDTVLKVRVPNPFMPDTPQRIATDTSQKLAIRFGETIKAYAASPELNVSDIKLIPLVFAGWLRYLMAIDD
;
A
#
# COMPACT_ATOMS: atom_id res chain seq x y z
N ALA A 1 -8.53 -11.64 18.86
CA ALA A 1 -8.79 -12.04 17.47
C ALA A 1 -7.92 -11.20 16.53
N PRO A 2 -7.38 -11.80 15.46
CA PRO A 2 -6.69 -11.03 14.43
C PRO A 2 -7.61 -10.06 13.73
N PHE A 3 -7.07 -8.91 13.38
CA PHE A 3 -7.80 -7.87 12.65
C PHE A 3 -6.86 -7.07 11.75
N VAL A 4 -7.41 -6.39 10.77
CA VAL A 4 -6.72 -5.41 9.95
C VAL A 4 -7.60 -4.17 9.75
N ASN A 5 -6.99 -3.00 9.90
CA ASN A 5 -7.63 -1.74 9.52
C ASN A 5 -7.44 -1.52 8.02
N ALA A 6 -8.53 -1.50 7.27
CA ALA A 6 -8.52 -1.35 5.82
C ALA A 6 -8.49 0.10 5.32
N GLU A 7 -8.55 1.09 6.22
CA GLU A 7 -8.21 2.49 5.95
C GLU A 7 -9.19 3.32 5.10
N GLU A 8 -10.16 2.75 4.48
CA GLU A 8 -11.16 3.65 3.92
C GLU A 8 -12.04 4.06 5.07
N THR A 9 -11.72 5.22 5.61
CA THR A 9 -12.58 5.83 6.62
C THR A 9 -13.15 4.82 7.62
N GLU A 10 -12.31 3.93 8.17
CA GLU A 10 -12.69 3.11 9.31
C GLU A 10 -13.15 1.66 9.04
N TYR A 11 -12.86 1.08 7.90
CA TYR A 11 -13.09 -0.36 7.78
C TYR A 11 -12.15 -1.14 8.71
N LEU A 12 -12.74 -1.73 9.73
CA LEU A 12 -12.06 -2.69 10.56
C LEU A 12 -12.58 -4.09 10.22
N VAL A 13 -11.69 -4.94 9.73
CA VAL A 13 -11.99 -6.33 9.39
C VAL A 13 -11.43 -7.23 10.46
N ILE A 14 -12.29 -8.04 11.09
CA ILE A 14 -11.95 -8.82 12.29
C ILE A 14 -12.31 -10.29 12.06
N GLU A 15 -11.44 -11.20 12.50
CA GLU A 15 -11.81 -12.63 12.58
C GLU A 15 -12.95 -12.83 13.57
N ASP A 16 -14.05 -13.42 13.13
CA ASP A 16 -15.21 -13.74 13.98
C ASP A 16 -14.96 -15.00 14.82
N LYS A 17 -14.11 -14.86 15.83
CA LYS A 17 -13.75 -15.93 16.75
C LYS A 17 -13.72 -15.43 18.18
N PHE A 18 -14.90 -15.38 18.81
CA PHE A 18 -15.09 -14.87 20.15
C PHE A 18 -15.76 -15.96 21.03
N PRO A 19 -14.99 -16.73 21.80
CA PRO A 19 -15.51 -17.87 22.57
C PRO A 19 -16.56 -17.48 23.61
N ASN A 20 -16.55 -16.21 24.07
CA ASN A 20 -17.51 -15.68 25.04
C ASN A 20 -18.59 -14.78 24.42
N GLY A 21 -18.76 -14.85 23.09
CA GLY A 21 -19.62 -13.93 22.37
C GLY A 21 -18.99 -12.54 22.18
N ARG A 22 -19.66 -11.68 21.44
CA ARG A 22 -19.22 -10.31 21.18
C ARG A 22 -20.41 -9.35 21.03
N PRO A 23 -20.20 -8.02 21.18
CA PRO A 23 -21.18 -7.03 20.78
C PRO A 23 -21.44 -7.05 19.26
N GLU A 24 -22.61 -6.58 18.85
CA GLU A 24 -23.03 -6.47 17.43
C GLU A 24 -22.38 -5.24 16.75
N LEU A 25 -21.05 -5.21 16.69
CA LEU A 25 -20.29 -4.07 16.15
C LEU A 25 -20.43 -3.95 14.62
N GLU A 26 -20.89 -4.99 13.93
CA GLU A 26 -21.27 -4.94 12.52
C GLU A 26 -22.36 -3.90 12.23
N LYS A 27 -23.21 -3.59 13.20
CA LYS A 27 -24.17 -2.50 13.11
C LYS A 27 -23.53 -1.11 13.05
N GLY A 28 -22.27 -1.01 13.51
CA GLY A 28 -21.44 0.18 13.42
C GLY A 28 -20.48 0.17 12.22
N GLY A 29 -20.64 -0.79 11.28
CA GLY A 29 -19.84 -0.84 10.07
C GLY A 29 -18.58 -1.72 10.14
N LEU A 30 -18.34 -2.41 11.28
CA LEU A 30 -17.22 -3.35 11.36
C LEU A 30 -17.53 -4.61 10.56
N ILE A 31 -16.51 -5.18 9.92
CA ILE A 31 -16.65 -6.40 9.12
C ILE A 31 -16.10 -7.59 9.91
N PHE A 32 -16.98 -8.54 10.21
CA PHE A 32 -16.58 -9.81 10.80
C PHE A 32 -16.54 -10.91 9.72
N THR A 33 -15.45 -11.67 9.70
CA THR A 33 -15.22 -12.66 8.66
C THR A 33 -14.28 -13.78 9.14
N THR A 34 -13.85 -14.63 8.23
CA THR A 34 -12.89 -15.69 8.53
C THR A 34 -11.47 -15.15 8.63
N ARG A 35 -10.60 -15.88 9.33
CA ARG A 35 -9.17 -15.59 9.38
C ARG A 35 -8.55 -15.46 8.00
N GLU A 36 -8.87 -16.35 7.10
CA GLU A 36 -8.37 -16.34 5.74
C GLU A 36 -8.70 -15.03 5.00
N THR A 37 -9.91 -14.52 5.17
CA THR A 37 -10.33 -13.27 4.56
C THR A 37 -9.61 -12.07 5.19
N VAL A 38 -9.42 -12.07 6.51
CA VAL A 38 -8.61 -11.02 7.19
C VAL A 38 -7.19 -10.99 6.61
N ASP A 39 -6.54 -12.15 6.47
CA ASP A 39 -5.19 -12.25 5.91
C ASP A 39 -5.13 -11.79 4.43
N LYS A 40 -6.17 -12.07 3.64
CA LYS A 40 -6.28 -11.56 2.26
C LYS A 40 -6.42 -10.04 2.20
N VAL A 41 -7.23 -9.43 3.08
CA VAL A 41 -7.37 -7.96 3.18
C VAL A 41 -6.03 -7.33 3.58
N GLU A 42 -5.36 -7.90 4.57
CA GLU A 42 -4.04 -7.44 4.98
C GLU A 42 -3.04 -7.51 3.82
N LYS A 43 -2.98 -8.64 3.11
CA LYS A 43 -2.09 -8.82 1.97
C LYS A 43 -2.40 -7.85 0.83
N MET A 44 -3.67 -7.63 0.49
CA MET A 44 -4.10 -6.63 -0.48
C MET A 44 -3.57 -5.24 -0.11
N LYS A 45 -3.77 -4.80 1.13
CA LYS A 45 -3.36 -3.50 1.62
C LYS A 45 -1.83 -3.34 1.66
N VAL A 46 -1.15 -4.32 2.28
CA VAL A 46 0.30 -4.22 2.58
C VAL A 46 1.16 -4.44 1.35
N CYS A 47 0.77 -5.36 0.46
CA CYS A 47 1.60 -5.75 -0.68
C CYS A 47 1.23 -5.03 -1.98
N THR A 48 0.07 -4.35 -2.05
CA THR A 48 -0.40 -3.77 -3.31
C THR A 48 -1.01 -2.39 -3.17
N CYS A 49 -2.12 -2.26 -2.41
CA CYS A 49 -3.05 -1.14 -2.60
C CYS A 49 -2.71 0.13 -1.80
N LEU A 50 -1.95 0.05 -0.71
CA LEU A 50 -1.61 1.20 0.12
C LEU A 50 -0.11 1.31 0.38
N ASN A 51 0.47 0.32 1.05
CA ASN A 51 1.81 0.47 1.59
C ASN A 51 2.92 0.60 0.53
N PRO A 52 2.86 -0.07 -0.65
CA PRO A 52 3.81 0.16 -1.73
C PRO A 52 3.76 1.60 -2.25
N LEU A 53 2.55 2.15 -2.42
CA LEU A 53 2.35 3.52 -2.92
C LEU A 53 2.93 4.55 -1.95
N HIS A 54 2.66 4.39 -0.65
CA HIS A 54 3.27 5.20 0.41
C HIS A 54 4.80 5.08 0.44
N THR A 55 5.35 3.87 0.25
CA THR A 55 6.80 3.67 0.25
C THR A 55 7.46 4.35 -0.95
N ALA A 56 6.84 4.28 -2.12
CA ALA A 56 7.33 4.97 -3.32
C ALA A 56 7.37 6.48 -3.11
N LEU A 57 6.27 7.06 -2.61
CA LEU A 57 6.23 8.48 -2.26
C LEU A 57 7.30 8.82 -1.23
N ALA A 58 7.42 8.06 -0.14
CA ALA A 58 8.38 8.35 0.91
C ALA A 58 9.83 8.40 0.40
N VAL A 59 10.23 7.45 -0.46
CA VAL A 59 11.57 7.42 -1.04
C VAL A 59 11.83 8.66 -1.89
N PHE A 60 10.92 8.97 -2.83
CA PHE A 60 11.08 10.11 -3.71
C PHE A 60 10.81 11.44 -3.01
N GLY A 61 9.92 11.45 -2.00
CA GLY A 61 9.69 12.62 -1.16
C GLY A 61 10.93 13.05 -0.40
N CYS A 62 11.68 12.10 0.17
CA CYS A 62 12.99 12.40 0.79
C CYS A 62 13.98 12.95 -0.24
N LEU A 63 14.08 12.33 -1.42
CA LEU A 63 15.02 12.75 -2.47
C LEU A 63 14.69 14.12 -3.09
N LEU A 64 13.44 14.53 -3.02
CA LEU A 64 12.93 15.78 -3.60
C LEU A 64 12.61 16.84 -2.54
N ASP A 65 13.03 16.60 -1.30
CA ASP A 65 12.91 17.52 -0.16
C ASP A 65 11.47 17.91 0.20
N TYR A 66 10.55 16.94 0.07
CA TYR A 66 9.19 17.12 0.55
C TYR A 66 9.08 16.86 2.05
N ASN A 67 8.23 17.64 2.72
CA ASN A 67 7.96 17.51 4.16
C ASN A 67 6.61 16.84 4.47
N LEU A 68 5.73 16.69 3.49
CA LEU A 68 4.43 16.05 3.64
C LEU A 68 4.12 15.20 2.40
N ILE A 69 3.64 13.99 2.62
CA ILE A 69 3.17 13.09 1.55
C ILE A 69 2.02 13.73 0.75
N SER A 70 1.11 14.45 1.41
CA SER A 70 0.01 15.15 0.72
C SER A 70 0.50 16.26 -0.22
N ALA A 71 1.66 16.86 0.03
CA ALA A 71 2.26 17.84 -0.86
C ALA A 71 2.83 17.18 -2.14
N GLU A 72 3.34 15.97 -2.03
CA GLU A 72 3.81 15.18 -3.17
C GLU A 72 2.70 14.89 -4.17
N MET A 73 1.46 14.71 -3.70
CA MET A 73 0.28 14.47 -4.56
C MET A 73 -0.13 15.68 -5.41
N LYS A 74 0.53 16.83 -5.25
CA LYS A 74 0.42 17.99 -6.16
C LYS A 74 1.42 17.92 -7.32
N ASN A 75 2.38 16.99 -7.25
CA ASN A 75 3.37 16.77 -8.29
C ASN A 75 2.86 15.69 -9.25
N GLU A 76 2.50 16.09 -10.47
CA GLU A 76 1.96 15.18 -11.49
C GLU A 76 2.86 13.98 -11.79
N THR A 77 4.17 14.12 -11.68
CA THR A 77 5.11 13.02 -11.94
C THR A 77 5.04 11.96 -10.84
N LEU A 78 4.96 12.40 -9.57
CA LEU A 78 4.80 11.49 -8.44
C LEU A 78 3.41 10.83 -8.44
N VAL A 79 2.37 11.56 -8.81
CA VAL A 79 1.02 10.98 -9.01
C VAL A 79 1.07 9.90 -10.07
N LYS A 80 1.62 10.18 -11.26
CA LYS A 80 1.77 9.18 -12.34
C LYS A 80 2.58 7.95 -11.91
N LEU A 81 3.60 8.16 -11.09
CA LEU A 81 4.40 7.06 -10.54
C LEU A 81 3.54 6.12 -9.69
N VAL A 82 2.83 6.66 -8.70
CA VAL A 82 2.04 5.81 -7.79
C VAL A 82 0.80 5.22 -8.45
N GLU A 83 0.17 5.93 -9.38
CA GLU A 83 -0.89 5.39 -10.24
C GLU A 83 -0.36 4.20 -11.07
N GLY A 84 0.80 4.37 -11.67
CA GLY A 84 1.44 3.31 -12.45
C GLY A 84 1.77 2.08 -11.59
N ILE A 85 2.35 2.27 -10.42
CA ILE A 85 2.64 1.17 -9.48
C ILE A 85 1.33 0.49 -9.05
N GLY A 86 0.33 1.25 -8.64
CA GLY A 86 -0.92 0.69 -8.16
C GLY A 86 -1.73 -0.02 -9.25
N TYR A 87 -2.07 0.70 -10.32
CA TYR A 87 -3.00 0.18 -11.33
C TYR A 87 -2.36 -0.72 -12.36
N LYS A 88 -1.09 -0.48 -12.76
CA LYS A 88 -0.47 -1.22 -13.86
C LYS A 88 0.40 -2.37 -13.38
N GLU A 89 1.13 -2.19 -12.28
CA GLU A 89 2.05 -3.21 -11.79
C GLU A 89 1.46 -4.02 -10.62
N GLY A 90 0.67 -3.40 -9.74
CA GLY A 90 0.11 -4.06 -8.56
C GLY A 90 -1.20 -4.80 -8.83
N LEU A 91 -2.21 -4.12 -9.40
CA LEU A 91 -3.54 -4.72 -9.61
C LEU A 91 -3.54 -6.04 -10.39
N PRO A 92 -2.70 -6.26 -11.41
CA PRO A 92 -2.71 -7.55 -12.12
C PRO A 92 -2.44 -8.77 -11.26
N VAL A 93 -1.79 -8.60 -10.12
CA VAL A 93 -1.41 -9.68 -9.19
C VAL A 93 -1.98 -9.49 -7.78
N VAL A 94 -2.90 -8.57 -7.59
CA VAL A 94 -3.47 -8.29 -6.29
C VAL A 94 -4.25 -9.47 -5.73
N VAL A 95 -4.11 -9.71 -4.44
CA VAL A 95 -4.97 -10.65 -3.73
C VAL A 95 -6.33 -10.00 -3.52
N ASN A 96 -7.35 -10.53 -4.17
CA ASN A 96 -8.73 -10.07 -3.98
C ASN A 96 -9.35 -10.76 -2.75
N PRO A 97 -9.73 -10.02 -1.70
CA PRO A 97 -10.33 -10.58 -0.50
C PRO A 97 -11.82 -10.96 -0.68
N GLY A 98 -12.48 -10.50 -1.75
CA GLY A 98 -13.87 -10.76 -2.05
C GLY A 98 -14.89 -9.90 -1.28
N ILE A 99 -14.45 -9.18 -0.25
CA ILE A 99 -15.32 -8.29 0.58
C ILE A 99 -15.02 -6.81 0.37
N LEU A 100 -13.90 -6.50 -0.28
CA LEU A 100 -13.47 -5.16 -0.68
C LEU A 100 -12.95 -5.26 -2.12
N ASP A 101 -13.30 -4.29 -2.95
CA ASP A 101 -12.75 -4.20 -4.31
C ASP A 101 -11.36 -3.55 -4.29
N PRO A 102 -10.30 -4.25 -4.74
CA PRO A 102 -8.95 -3.71 -4.71
C PRO A 102 -8.76 -2.42 -5.52
N LYS A 103 -9.49 -2.28 -6.63
CA LYS A 103 -9.41 -1.08 -7.47
C LYS A 103 -10.06 0.11 -6.79
N GLU A 104 -11.25 -0.06 -6.22
CA GLU A 104 -11.92 0.99 -5.44
C GLU A 104 -11.08 1.38 -4.22
N PHE A 105 -10.40 0.41 -3.61
CA PHE A 105 -9.49 0.67 -2.51
C PHE A 105 -8.31 1.56 -2.94
N ILE A 106 -7.64 1.26 -4.07
CA ILE A 106 -6.57 2.12 -4.62
C ILE A 106 -7.12 3.51 -4.98
N ASP A 107 -8.30 3.58 -5.58
CA ASP A 107 -8.95 4.85 -5.92
C ASP A 107 -9.13 5.73 -4.67
N THR A 108 -9.62 5.17 -3.58
CA THR A 108 -9.79 5.86 -2.31
C THR A 108 -8.44 6.27 -1.71
N VAL A 109 -7.45 5.39 -1.73
CA VAL A 109 -6.09 5.68 -1.26
C VAL A 109 -5.50 6.88 -2.01
N LEU A 110 -5.52 6.86 -3.34
CA LEU A 110 -4.87 7.89 -4.15
C LEU A 110 -5.63 9.20 -4.23
N LYS A 111 -6.98 9.17 -4.17
CA LYS A 111 -7.82 10.36 -4.37
C LYS A 111 -8.25 11.01 -3.05
N VAL A 112 -8.31 10.25 -1.96
CA VAL A 112 -8.84 10.73 -0.68
C VAL A 112 -7.78 10.70 0.42
N ARG A 113 -7.18 9.53 0.69
CA ARG A 113 -6.31 9.34 1.84
C ARG A 113 -4.96 10.04 1.70
N VAL A 114 -4.22 9.75 0.64
CA VAL A 114 -2.85 10.25 0.46
C VAL A 114 -2.81 11.76 0.21
N PRO A 115 -3.73 12.37 -0.56
CA PRO A 115 -3.78 13.82 -0.73
C PRO A 115 -4.29 14.60 0.47
N ASN A 116 -4.79 13.93 1.51
CA ASN A 116 -5.40 14.58 2.66
C ASN A 116 -4.34 15.36 3.49
N PRO A 117 -4.41 16.70 3.54
CA PRO A 117 -3.42 17.51 4.26
C PRO A 117 -3.53 17.39 5.79
N PHE A 118 -4.62 16.84 6.31
CA PHE A 118 -4.80 16.58 7.74
C PHE A 118 -4.15 15.27 8.20
N MET A 119 -3.66 14.44 7.28
CA MET A 119 -2.83 13.28 7.60
C MET A 119 -1.38 13.75 7.78
N PRO A 120 -0.80 13.65 8.99
CA PRO A 120 0.54 14.19 9.29
C PRO A 120 1.64 13.21 8.83
N ASP A 121 1.50 12.65 7.63
CA ASP A 121 2.46 11.70 7.09
C ASP A 121 3.63 12.46 6.43
N THR A 122 4.84 12.24 6.97
CA THR A 122 6.08 12.80 6.39
C THR A 122 6.85 11.71 5.63
N PRO A 123 7.49 12.05 4.50
CA PRO A 123 8.35 11.11 3.77
C PRO A 123 9.41 10.46 4.66
N GLN A 124 10.07 11.25 5.49
CA GLN A 124 11.14 10.79 6.39
C GLN A 124 10.65 9.73 7.37
N ARG A 125 9.46 9.93 7.97
CA ARG A 125 8.86 8.95 8.89
C ARG A 125 8.47 7.66 8.16
N ILE A 126 7.90 7.78 6.98
CA ILE A 126 7.49 6.62 6.18
C ILE A 126 8.70 5.87 5.63
N ALA A 127 9.80 6.55 5.29
CA ALA A 127 11.03 5.93 4.78
C ALA A 127 11.82 5.17 5.84
N THR A 128 11.49 5.31 7.12
CA THR A 128 12.12 4.52 8.18
C THR A 128 12.00 3.01 7.89
N ASP A 129 13.09 2.26 8.06
CA ASP A 129 13.16 0.81 7.83
C ASP A 129 12.76 0.34 6.42
N THR A 130 12.98 1.16 5.40
CA THR A 130 12.62 0.83 4.01
C THR A 130 13.26 -0.48 3.53
N SER A 131 14.48 -0.80 3.96
CA SER A 131 15.15 -2.07 3.63
C SER A 131 14.32 -3.32 3.98
N GLN A 132 13.61 -3.29 5.09
CA GLN A 132 12.70 -4.37 5.50
C GLN A 132 11.38 -4.35 4.74
N LYS A 133 10.91 -3.15 4.39
CA LYS A 133 9.63 -2.94 3.72
C LYS A 133 9.64 -3.38 2.26
N LEU A 134 10.76 -3.21 1.55
CA LEU A 134 10.85 -3.50 0.11
C LEU A 134 10.49 -4.94 -0.23
N ALA A 135 11.00 -5.90 0.55
CA ALA A 135 10.75 -7.33 0.31
C ALA A 135 9.25 -7.70 0.41
N ILE A 136 8.55 -7.11 1.38
CA ILE A 136 7.12 -7.40 1.61
C ILE A 136 6.25 -6.57 0.68
N ARG A 137 6.55 -5.28 0.51
CA ARG A 137 5.68 -4.33 -0.20
C ARG A 137 5.79 -4.43 -1.72
N PHE A 138 6.98 -4.76 -2.24
CA PHE A 138 7.24 -4.86 -3.68
C PHE A 138 7.68 -6.26 -4.09
N GLY A 139 8.46 -6.94 -3.25
CA GLY A 139 8.96 -8.28 -3.55
C GLY A 139 7.84 -9.30 -3.75
N GLU A 140 6.73 -9.20 -3.03
CA GLU A 140 5.57 -10.07 -3.23
C GLU A 140 4.93 -9.87 -4.61
N THR A 141 4.83 -8.63 -5.09
CA THR A 141 4.36 -8.34 -6.45
C THR A 141 5.30 -8.95 -7.49
N ILE A 142 6.62 -8.78 -7.35
CA ILE A 142 7.61 -9.36 -8.28
C ILE A 142 7.52 -10.88 -8.29
N LYS A 143 7.40 -11.53 -7.13
CA LYS A 143 7.23 -12.99 -7.02
C LYS A 143 5.94 -13.47 -7.71
N ALA A 144 4.85 -12.71 -7.55
CA ALA A 144 3.57 -13.04 -8.17
C ALA A 144 3.66 -12.96 -9.71
N TYR A 145 4.36 -11.96 -10.27
CA TYR A 145 4.66 -11.91 -11.70
C TYR A 145 5.51 -13.11 -12.15
N ALA A 146 6.55 -13.44 -11.40
CA ALA A 146 7.42 -14.57 -11.73
C ALA A 146 6.70 -15.94 -11.68
N ALA A 147 5.67 -16.05 -10.86
CA ALA A 147 4.86 -17.26 -10.75
C ALA A 147 3.70 -17.32 -11.77
N SER A 148 3.37 -16.20 -12.41
CA SER A 148 2.28 -16.13 -13.38
C SER A 148 2.71 -16.66 -14.75
N PRO A 149 1.93 -17.51 -15.40
CA PRO A 149 2.19 -17.93 -16.78
C PRO A 149 1.84 -16.85 -17.82
N GLU A 150 1.06 -15.83 -17.42
CA GLU A 150 0.52 -14.81 -18.32
C GLU A 150 1.28 -13.47 -18.23
N LEU A 151 2.04 -13.26 -17.15
CA LEU A 151 2.73 -12.00 -16.89
C LEU A 151 4.23 -12.18 -17.00
N ASN A 152 4.92 -11.10 -17.38
CA ASN A 152 6.37 -11.09 -17.47
C ASN A 152 6.96 -10.11 -16.46
N VAL A 153 7.91 -10.57 -15.65
CA VAL A 153 8.63 -9.72 -14.69
C VAL A 153 9.30 -8.52 -15.37
N SER A 154 9.71 -8.68 -16.64
CA SER A 154 10.31 -7.57 -17.40
C SER A 154 9.35 -6.42 -17.71
N ASP A 155 8.05 -6.60 -17.53
CA ASP A 155 7.04 -5.54 -17.74
C ASP A 155 6.95 -4.60 -16.54
N ILE A 156 7.43 -5.02 -15.37
CA ILE A 156 7.55 -4.18 -14.18
C ILE A 156 8.69 -3.17 -14.41
N LYS A 157 8.38 -1.87 -14.38
CA LYS A 157 9.34 -0.78 -14.61
C LYS A 157 9.41 0.20 -13.44
N LEU A 158 8.28 0.49 -12.81
CA LEU A 158 8.18 1.53 -11.79
C LEU A 158 8.63 1.02 -10.42
N ILE A 159 8.35 -0.22 -10.09
CA ILE A 159 8.89 -0.84 -8.86
C ILE A 159 10.42 -0.86 -8.87
N PRO A 160 11.13 -1.30 -9.94
CA PRO A 160 12.58 -1.17 -10.04
C PRO A 160 13.08 0.28 -9.93
N LEU A 161 12.32 1.24 -10.45
CA LEU A 161 12.64 2.67 -10.29
C LEU A 161 12.60 3.09 -8.81
N VAL A 162 11.63 2.58 -8.03
CA VAL A 162 11.61 2.83 -6.57
C VAL A 162 12.85 2.23 -5.89
N PHE A 163 13.30 1.05 -6.30
CA PHE A 163 14.54 0.46 -5.77
C PHE A 163 15.76 1.30 -6.10
N ALA A 164 15.86 1.81 -7.33
CA ALA A 164 16.93 2.72 -7.73
C ALA A 164 16.88 4.03 -6.91
N GLY A 165 15.69 4.60 -6.72
CA GLY A 165 15.48 5.75 -5.84
C GLY A 165 15.92 5.49 -4.40
N TRP A 166 15.57 4.32 -3.86
CA TRP A 166 16.00 3.94 -2.52
C TRP A 166 17.52 3.79 -2.39
N LEU A 167 18.18 3.19 -3.38
CA LEU A 167 19.65 3.10 -3.41
C LEU A 167 20.28 4.51 -3.47
N ARG A 168 19.71 5.42 -4.26
CA ARG A 168 20.15 6.82 -4.31
C ARG A 168 19.97 7.52 -2.95
N TYR A 169 18.83 7.30 -2.30
CA TYR A 169 18.58 7.81 -0.95
C TYR A 169 19.62 7.35 0.07
N LEU A 170 20.02 6.05 0.02
CA LEU A 170 21.05 5.50 0.90
C LEU A 170 22.47 6.07 0.67
N MET A 171 22.70 6.66 -0.49
CA MET A 171 24.01 7.28 -0.79
C MET A 171 24.24 8.59 -0.02
N ALA A 172 23.18 9.18 0.54
CA ALA A 172 23.23 10.43 1.30
C ALA A 172 24.09 11.53 0.61
N ILE A 173 23.90 11.67 -0.72
CA ILE A 173 24.62 12.67 -1.50
C ILE A 173 23.80 13.96 -1.43
N ASP A 174 24.46 15.06 -1.09
CA ASP A 174 23.87 16.40 -0.94
C ASP A 174 23.04 16.59 0.35
N ASP A 175 23.30 15.79 1.40
CA ASP A 175 22.79 16.03 2.75
C ASP A 175 23.66 17.05 3.51
#